data_a5d342d5c531186c7461205a56bb4140
#
_entry.id   a5d342d5c531186c7461205a56bb4140
#
_cell.length_a   1.000
_cell.length_b   1.000
_cell.length_c   1.000
_cell.angle_alpha   90.00
_cell.angle_beta   90.00
_cell.angle_gamma   90.00
#
_symmetry.space_group_name_H-M   'P 1'
#
loop_
_entity.id
_entity.type
_entity.pdbx_description
1 polymer ?
#
loop_
_entity_poly.entity_id
_entity_poly.type
_entity_poly.pdbx_seq_one_letter_code
_entity_poly.pdbx_strand_id
1 'polypeptide(L)'
;MSKKFFHPLFICFLLLAACERGHDPAPVAPHPLEKAKQEHEKAETEQKPLSLEQKFLPPHFLVNQFIAKATSRSIELTIHYTISEQLYRLLEQYRDYYFVIQYPEELSRLTHVDRSNAVKGPLPANGQLSYTITISSTWTNDIPKDLINRINHGDLRYNLLILDKERFPVHIFNDVQWYQSFDPNKGSSVISEDGGARK
;
A
#
# COMPACT_ATOMS: atom_id res chain seq x y z
N MET A 1 13.14 0.95 -50.42
CA MET A 1 12.31 1.72 -51.37
C MET A 1 11.32 2.53 -50.57
N SER A 2 11.56 3.76 -50.58
CA SER A 2 10.84 4.94 -51.13
C SER A 2 9.98 5.61 -50.09
N LYS A 3 10.42 6.72 -49.44
CA LYS A 3 10.27 8.17 -49.80
C LYS A 3 8.81 8.63 -49.71
N LYS A 4 8.45 9.64 -48.89
CA LYS A 4 8.52 11.10 -49.09
C LYS A 4 7.78 11.76 -47.94
N PHE A 5 8.33 12.72 -47.20
CA PHE A 5 8.28 14.15 -47.46
C PHE A 5 6.86 14.74 -47.48
N PHE A 6 6.52 15.59 -46.51
CA PHE A 6 5.99 16.89 -46.83
C PHE A 6 6.21 17.92 -45.70
N HIS A 7 6.61 19.06 -46.12
CA HIS A 7 7.08 20.27 -45.46
C HIS A 7 5.93 21.26 -45.16
N PRO A 8 6.24 22.44 -44.69
CA PRO A 8 5.54 23.15 -43.61
C PRO A 8 4.62 24.24 -44.15
N LEU A 9 3.76 24.79 -43.33
CA LEU A 9 3.08 26.04 -43.63
C LEU A 9 3.34 27.06 -42.52
N PHE A 10 4.22 27.96 -42.88
CA PHE A 10 4.53 29.23 -42.26
C PHE A 10 3.42 30.22 -42.59
N ILE A 11 2.71 30.74 -41.62
CA ILE A 11 1.87 31.92 -41.83
C ILE A 11 2.25 32.98 -40.80
N CYS A 12 3.02 33.95 -41.32
CA CYS A 12 3.19 35.26 -40.73
C CYS A 12 1.88 36.04 -40.76
N PHE A 13 1.47 36.61 -39.67
CA PHE A 13 0.58 37.77 -39.68
C PHE A 13 1.25 38.91 -38.94
N LEU A 14 1.57 39.90 -39.76
CA LEU A 14 2.16 41.18 -39.38
C LEU A 14 1.04 42.21 -39.07
N LEU A 15 1.24 42.96 -38.01
CA LEU A 15 0.98 44.36 -37.79
C LEU A 15 -0.46 44.90 -37.91
N LEU A 16 -0.97 45.40 -36.77
CA LEU A 16 -1.60 46.70 -36.75
C LEU A 16 -1.24 47.41 -35.41
N ALA A 17 -0.49 48.47 -35.55
CA ALA A 17 -0.21 49.45 -34.52
C ALA A 17 -1.42 50.36 -34.36
N ALA A 18 -1.92 50.47 -33.15
CA ALA A 18 -2.78 51.58 -32.72
C ALA A 18 -2.18 52.18 -31.47
N CYS A 19 -1.59 53.36 -31.63
CA CYS A 19 -1.24 54.25 -30.50
C CYS A 19 -2.49 54.80 -29.89
N GLU A 20 -2.75 54.46 -28.62
CA GLU A 20 -3.59 55.31 -27.76
C GLU A 20 -2.75 55.67 -26.52
N ARG A 21 -2.50 56.99 -26.42
CA ARG A 21 -1.92 57.62 -25.24
C ARG A 21 -2.98 57.59 -24.11
N GLY A 22 -2.94 56.55 -23.30
CA GLY A 22 -3.65 56.52 -22.05
C GLY A 22 -2.66 56.72 -20.88
N HIS A 23 -3.00 57.66 -20.01
CA HIS A 23 -2.29 57.94 -18.78
C HIS A 23 -2.04 56.62 -17.99
N ASP A 24 -0.78 56.23 -17.87
CA ASP A 24 -0.40 55.17 -16.98
C ASP A 24 -0.45 55.65 -15.53
N PRO A 25 -1.31 55.10 -14.67
CA PRO A 25 -1.16 55.24 -13.25
C PRO A 25 0.11 54.45 -12.83
N ALA A 26 0.98 55.06 -12.07
CA ALA A 26 2.19 54.47 -11.55
C ALA A 26 1.91 53.06 -10.94
N PRO A 27 2.77 52.07 -11.16
CA PRO A 27 2.58 50.74 -10.61
C PRO A 27 2.57 50.84 -9.08
N VAL A 28 1.41 50.58 -8.49
CA VAL A 28 1.26 50.41 -7.04
C VAL A 28 1.99 49.15 -6.67
N ALA A 29 3.07 49.29 -5.88
CA ALA A 29 3.81 48.14 -5.35
C ALA A 29 2.83 47.22 -4.60
N PRO A 30 2.82 45.91 -4.87
CA PRO A 30 1.92 44.99 -4.20
C PRO A 30 2.15 45.02 -2.69
N HIS A 31 1.02 45.13 -1.96
CA HIS A 31 1.02 45.19 -0.51
C HIS A 31 1.72 43.95 0.06
N PRO A 32 2.52 44.06 1.15
CA PRO A 32 3.23 42.93 1.75
C PRO A 32 2.35 41.73 2.10
N LEU A 33 1.06 41.97 2.36
CA LEU A 33 0.05 40.94 2.63
C LEU A 33 -0.35 40.11 1.39
N GLU A 34 -0.28 40.69 0.18
CA GLU A 34 -0.55 39.94 -1.06
C GLU A 34 0.62 39.01 -1.44
N LYS A 35 1.85 39.45 -1.22
CA LYS A 35 3.03 38.58 -1.42
C LYS A 35 3.03 37.39 -0.45
N ALA A 36 2.68 37.61 0.81
CA ALA A 36 2.59 36.52 1.80
C ALA A 36 1.47 35.51 1.44
N LYS A 37 0.36 35.97 0.85
CA LYS A 37 -0.73 35.08 0.39
C LYS A 37 -0.33 34.27 -0.83
N GLN A 38 0.37 34.86 -1.80
CA GLN A 38 0.86 34.15 -3.00
C GLN A 38 1.99 33.18 -2.68
N GLU A 39 2.86 33.48 -1.70
CA GLU A 39 3.88 32.53 -1.25
C GLU A 39 3.28 31.38 -0.44
N HIS A 40 2.21 31.62 0.33
CA HIS A 40 1.50 30.54 1.05
C HIS A 40 0.70 29.65 0.09
N GLU A 41 0.07 30.21 -0.94
CA GLU A 41 -0.68 29.46 -1.95
C GLU A 41 0.25 28.66 -2.87
N LYS A 42 1.49 29.13 -3.07
CA LYS A 42 2.52 28.42 -3.84
C LYS A 42 3.21 27.31 -3.04
N ALA A 43 3.27 27.42 -1.72
CA ALA A 43 3.79 26.39 -0.83
C ALA A 43 2.80 25.24 -0.59
N GLU A 44 1.49 25.47 -0.74
CA GLU A 44 0.48 24.41 -0.61
C GLU A 44 0.35 23.50 -1.85
N THR A 45 0.99 23.86 -2.95
CA THR A 45 0.99 23.04 -4.19
C THR A 45 2.21 22.13 -4.29
N GLU A 46 3.07 22.04 -3.30
CA GLU A 46 4.00 20.91 -3.19
C GLU A 46 3.17 19.65 -2.94
N GLN A 47 2.96 18.87 -3.99
CA GLN A 47 2.31 17.57 -3.93
C GLN A 47 3.03 16.76 -2.86
N LYS A 48 2.38 16.63 -1.69
CA LYS A 48 2.85 15.76 -0.63
C LYS A 48 3.22 14.41 -1.26
N PRO A 49 4.45 13.93 -1.09
CA PRO A 49 4.86 12.69 -1.75
C PRO A 49 3.83 11.62 -1.42
N LEU A 50 3.35 10.94 -2.45
CA LEU A 50 2.43 9.82 -2.31
C LEU A 50 3.06 8.83 -1.33
N SER A 51 2.37 8.52 -0.23
CA SER A 51 2.82 7.57 0.78
C SER A 51 1.86 6.39 0.85
N LEU A 52 2.39 5.19 1.04
CA LEU A 52 1.60 3.98 1.31
C LEU A 52 1.21 3.86 2.78
N GLU A 53 1.75 4.71 3.66
CA GLU A 53 1.42 4.68 5.08
C GLU A 53 -0.09 4.80 5.31
N GLN A 54 -0.62 3.95 6.19
CA GLN A 54 -2.03 3.89 6.55
C GLN A 54 -3.00 3.59 5.39
N LYS A 55 -2.49 3.20 4.21
CA LYS A 55 -3.36 2.87 3.06
C LYS A 55 -3.81 1.40 3.06
N PHE A 56 -3.06 0.54 3.73
CA PHE A 56 -3.40 -0.88 3.88
C PHE A 56 -4.25 -1.17 5.14
N LEU A 57 -5.11 -0.25 5.52
CA LEU A 57 -6.06 -0.43 6.63
C LEU A 57 -7.43 -0.86 6.12
N PRO A 58 -8.23 -1.63 6.88
CA PRO A 58 -9.64 -1.80 6.60
C PRO A 58 -10.37 -0.44 6.51
N PRO A 59 -11.31 -0.24 5.57
CA PRO A 59 -11.79 -1.24 4.60
C PRO A 59 -11.00 -1.28 3.28
N HIS A 60 -9.87 -0.56 3.17
CA HIS A 60 -9.12 -0.47 1.91
C HIS A 60 -8.33 -1.73 1.57
N PHE A 61 -7.93 -2.48 2.58
CA PHE A 61 -7.26 -3.78 2.44
C PHE A 61 -7.90 -4.77 3.41
N LEU A 62 -8.46 -5.87 2.88
CA LEU A 62 -9.14 -6.88 3.66
C LEU A 62 -8.49 -8.24 3.40
N VAL A 63 -8.02 -8.89 4.46
CA VAL A 63 -7.57 -10.28 4.40
C VAL A 63 -8.79 -11.18 4.44
N ASN A 64 -9.09 -11.86 3.34
CA ASN A 64 -10.24 -12.74 3.24
C ASN A 64 -9.93 -14.14 3.78
N GLN A 65 -8.71 -14.61 3.55
CA GLN A 65 -8.25 -15.91 4.02
C GLN A 65 -6.73 -15.92 4.17
N PHE A 66 -6.26 -16.59 5.21
CA PHE A 66 -4.85 -16.91 5.42
C PHE A 66 -4.74 -18.42 5.64
N ILE A 67 -3.88 -19.08 4.88
CA ILE A 67 -3.65 -20.50 4.95
C ILE A 67 -2.16 -20.75 5.17
N ALA A 68 -1.82 -21.53 6.17
CA ALA A 68 -0.45 -22.01 6.41
C ALA A 68 -0.41 -23.52 6.18
N LYS A 69 0.54 -23.99 5.39
CA LYS A 69 0.82 -25.42 5.16
C LYS A 69 2.29 -25.68 5.38
N ALA A 70 2.61 -26.59 6.27
CA ALA A 70 3.98 -26.98 6.57
C ALA A 70 4.26 -28.43 6.26
N THR A 71 5.51 -28.69 5.91
CA THR A 71 6.16 -30.01 5.88
C THR A 71 7.29 -30.00 6.90
N SER A 72 8.10 -31.08 6.95
CA SER A 72 9.26 -31.11 7.84
C SER A 72 10.31 -30.02 7.56
N ARG A 73 10.38 -29.50 6.34
CA ARG A 73 11.45 -28.55 5.91
C ARG A 73 10.96 -27.34 5.14
N SER A 74 9.67 -27.14 5.05
CA SER A 74 9.12 -25.99 4.32
C SER A 74 7.80 -25.53 4.92
N ILE A 75 7.49 -24.28 4.65
CA ILE A 75 6.17 -23.72 4.86
C ILE A 75 5.72 -22.97 3.60
N GLU A 76 4.44 -23.08 3.29
CA GLU A 76 3.76 -22.30 2.29
C GLU A 76 2.63 -21.52 2.97
N LEU A 77 2.62 -20.22 2.76
CA LEU A 77 1.66 -19.29 3.33
C LEU A 77 0.91 -18.62 2.20
N THR A 78 -0.38 -18.84 2.13
CA THR A 78 -1.25 -18.26 1.10
C THR A 78 -2.17 -17.23 1.73
N ILE A 79 -2.22 -16.03 1.13
CA ILE A 79 -3.06 -14.91 1.55
C ILE A 79 -4.00 -14.57 0.42
N HIS A 80 -5.30 -14.69 0.64
CA HIS A 80 -6.33 -14.14 -0.22
C HIS A 80 -6.78 -12.81 0.36
N TYR A 81 -6.78 -11.75 -0.44
CA TYR A 81 -7.16 -10.42 0.02
C TYR A 81 -7.90 -9.63 -1.06
N THR A 82 -8.62 -8.63 -0.61
CA THR A 82 -9.33 -7.69 -1.46
C THR A 82 -8.86 -6.27 -1.16
N ILE A 83 -8.74 -5.45 -2.19
CA ILE A 83 -8.43 -4.03 -2.06
C ILE A 83 -9.62 -3.17 -2.53
N SER A 84 -9.74 -1.97 -1.98
CA SER A 84 -10.71 -0.99 -2.47
C SER A 84 -10.24 -0.36 -3.79
N GLU A 85 -11.18 0.23 -4.54
CA GLU A 85 -10.84 1.02 -5.73
C GLU A 85 -9.86 2.16 -5.43
N GLN A 86 -9.96 2.76 -4.24
CA GLN A 86 -9.03 3.82 -3.83
C GLN A 86 -7.60 3.30 -3.69
N LEU A 87 -7.41 2.15 -3.04
CA LEU A 87 -6.10 1.53 -2.92
C LEU A 87 -5.61 1.03 -4.29
N TYR A 88 -6.50 0.48 -5.12
CA TYR A 88 -6.20 0.08 -6.49
C TYR A 88 -5.56 1.23 -7.28
N ARG A 89 -6.22 2.42 -7.33
CA ARG A 89 -5.70 3.59 -8.05
C ARG A 89 -4.37 4.10 -7.49
N LEU A 90 -4.18 4.00 -6.19
CA LEU A 90 -2.92 4.34 -5.56
C LEU A 90 -1.80 3.40 -5.99
N LEU A 91 -2.06 2.08 -6.02
CA LEU A 91 -1.09 1.06 -6.40
C LEU A 91 -0.76 1.06 -7.91
N GLU A 92 -1.64 1.59 -8.77
CA GLU A 92 -1.30 1.86 -10.18
C GLU A 92 -0.16 2.88 -10.31
N GLN A 93 -0.07 3.82 -9.37
CA GLN A 93 1.00 4.82 -9.30
C GLN A 93 2.20 4.31 -8.51
N TYR A 94 1.95 3.56 -7.42
CA TYR A 94 2.93 2.90 -6.56
C TYR A 94 3.17 1.48 -7.05
N ARG A 95 4.20 1.27 -7.86
CA ARG A 95 4.43 -0.03 -8.51
C ARG A 95 5.17 -1.05 -7.64
N ASP A 96 5.74 -0.62 -6.54
CA ASP A 96 6.61 -1.47 -5.73
C ASP A 96 6.18 -1.47 -4.26
N TYR A 97 5.52 -2.54 -3.87
CA TYR A 97 5.23 -2.89 -2.49
C TYR A 97 5.44 -4.39 -2.30
N TYR A 98 5.65 -4.82 -1.06
CA TYR A 98 6.06 -6.17 -0.76
C TYR A 98 5.34 -6.71 0.46
N PHE A 99 5.16 -8.00 0.50
CA PHE A 99 4.63 -8.75 1.61
C PHE A 99 5.74 -9.56 2.29
N VAL A 100 5.74 -9.53 3.61
CA VAL A 100 6.61 -10.35 4.47
C VAL A 100 5.76 -10.94 5.57
N ILE A 101 5.95 -12.21 5.87
CA ILE A 101 5.36 -12.84 7.06
C ILE A 101 6.43 -12.93 8.14
N GLN A 102 6.10 -12.41 9.33
CA GLN A 102 6.85 -12.66 10.54
C GLN A 102 6.31 -13.94 11.18
N TYR A 103 7.21 -14.86 11.46
CA TYR A 103 6.88 -16.16 12.02
C TYR A 103 6.61 -16.10 13.52
N PRO A 104 5.79 -17.04 14.06
CA PRO A 104 5.65 -17.23 15.48
C PRO A 104 7.01 -17.56 16.14
N GLU A 105 7.19 -17.12 17.37
CA GLU A 105 8.46 -17.29 18.10
C GLU A 105 8.92 -18.75 18.15
N GLU A 106 7.98 -19.68 18.33
CA GLU A 106 8.27 -21.13 18.38
C GLU A 106 8.90 -21.62 17.08
N LEU A 107 8.36 -21.21 15.92
CA LEU A 107 8.88 -21.55 14.61
C LEU A 107 10.23 -20.87 14.37
N SER A 108 10.35 -19.58 14.71
CA SER A 108 11.56 -18.79 14.56
C SER A 108 12.73 -19.36 15.34
N ARG A 109 12.49 -19.84 16.58
CA ARG A 109 13.54 -20.48 17.40
C ARG A 109 14.07 -21.79 16.80
N LEU A 110 13.20 -22.59 16.19
CA LEU A 110 13.57 -23.87 15.59
C LEU A 110 14.31 -23.69 14.24
N THR A 111 13.86 -22.74 13.44
CA THR A 111 14.37 -22.55 12.08
C THR A 111 15.52 -21.54 12.01
N HIS A 112 15.72 -20.75 13.08
CA HIS A 112 16.60 -19.57 13.13
C HIS A 112 16.25 -18.51 12.07
N VAL A 113 14.98 -18.48 11.64
CA VAL A 113 14.44 -17.52 10.69
C VAL A 113 13.21 -16.85 11.32
N ASP A 114 13.24 -15.53 11.47
CA ASP A 114 12.18 -14.76 12.11
C ASP A 114 11.08 -14.31 11.14
N ARG A 115 11.42 -14.27 9.84
CA ARG A 115 10.50 -13.83 8.79
C ARG A 115 10.78 -14.45 7.44
N SER A 116 9.79 -14.42 6.57
CA SER A 116 9.91 -14.86 5.18
C SER A 116 10.76 -13.89 4.35
N ASN A 117 11.17 -14.34 3.17
CA ASN A 117 11.60 -13.42 2.12
C ASN A 117 10.45 -12.48 1.74
N ALA A 118 10.81 -11.27 1.31
CA ALA A 118 9.83 -10.33 0.81
C ALA A 118 9.37 -10.72 -0.59
N VAL A 119 8.06 -10.85 -0.78
CA VAL A 119 7.42 -11.16 -2.05
C VAL A 119 6.74 -9.91 -2.57
N LYS A 120 7.03 -9.54 -3.82
CA LYS A 120 6.43 -8.37 -4.45
C LYS A 120 4.92 -8.55 -4.59
N GLY A 121 4.17 -7.51 -4.21
CA GLY A 121 2.73 -7.47 -4.42
C GLY A 121 2.38 -7.41 -5.92
N PRO A 122 1.26 -8.02 -6.33
CA PRO A 122 0.79 -7.95 -7.70
C PRO A 122 0.43 -6.51 -8.08
N LEU A 123 0.74 -6.14 -9.32
CA LEU A 123 0.33 -4.84 -9.83
C LEU A 123 -1.17 -4.87 -10.16
N PRO A 124 -1.90 -3.79 -9.83
CA PRO A 124 -3.27 -3.64 -10.25
C PRO A 124 -3.42 -3.74 -11.77
N ALA A 125 -4.34 -4.57 -12.24
CA ALA A 125 -4.60 -4.74 -13.66
C ALA A 125 -6.08 -5.07 -13.89
N ASN A 126 -6.64 -4.59 -14.99
CA ASN A 126 -7.98 -4.94 -15.48
C ASN A 126 -9.13 -4.72 -14.48
N GLY A 127 -8.98 -3.79 -13.54
CA GLY A 127 -9.99 -3.55 -12.49
C GLY A 127 -10.12 -4.66 -11.45
N GLN A 128 -9.19 -5.61 -11.41
CA GLN A 128 -9.21 -6.68 -10.42
C GLN A 128 -8.98 -6.13 -9.02
N LEU A 129 -9.85 -6.45 -8.09
CA LEU A 129 -9.75 -6.03 -6.69
C LEU A 129 -9.40 -7.18 -5.72
N SER A 130 -9.50 -8.43 -6.16
CA SER A 130 -9.19 -9.62 -5.35
C SER A 130 -7.91 -10.28 -5.83
N TYR A 131 -7.03 -10.60 -4.91
CA TYR A 131 -5.70 -11.13 -5.19
C TYR A 131 -5.35 -12.30 -4.30
N THR A 132 -4.40 -13.09 -4.76
CA THR A 132 -3.78 -14.15 -3.99
C THR A 132 -2.27 -13.99 -4.05
N ILE A 133 -1.60 -14.12 -2.92
CA ILE A 133 -0.14 -14.17 -2.85
C ILE A 133 0.27 -15.43 -2.08
N THR A 134 1.30 -16.09 -2.56
CA THR A 134 1.91 -17.24 -1.90
C THR A 134 3.34 -16.93 -1.54
N ILE A 135 3.69 -17.19 -0.30
CA ILE A 135 5.02 -16.98 0.28
C ILE A 135 5.53 -18.34 0.75
N SER A 136 6.65 -18.80 0.19
CA SER A 136 7.25 -20.08 0.55
C SER A 136 8.60 -19.87 1.20
N SER A 137 8.90 -20.66 2.22
CA SER A 137 10.20 -20.71 2.87
C SER A 137 10.63 -22.15 3.13
N THR A 138 11.94 -22.37 3.04
CA THR A 138 12.57 -23.66 3.34
C THR A 138 13.69 -23.47 4.34
N TRP A 139 13.97 -24.49 5.13
CA TRP A 139 15.04 -24.53 6.12
C TRP A 139 15.72 -25.87 6.20
N THR A 140 16.86 -25.90 6.83
CA THR A 140 17.70 -27.09 6.94
C THR A 140 17.28 -28.03 8.07
N ASN A 141 16.71 -27.47 9.14
CA ASN A 141 16.29 -28.23 10.31
C ASN A 141 14.89 -28.80 10.10
N ASP A 142 14.67 -30.04 10.58
CA ASP A 142 13.34 -30.64 10.54
C ASP A 142 12.45 -30.03 11.61
N ILE A 143 11.22 -29.69 11.23
CA ILE A 143 10.16 -29.27 12.16
C ILE A 143 9.52 -30.51 12.79
N PRO A 144 9.29 -30.53 14.11
CA PRO A 144 8.55 -31.59 14.80
C PRO A 144 7.13 -31.77 14.25
N LYS A 145 6.64 -33.01 14.23
CA LYS A 145 5.33 -33.35 13.67
C LYS A 145 4.17 -32.66 14.37
N ASP A 146 4.26 -32.48 15.68
CA ASP A 146 3.24 -31.77 16.47
C ASP A 146 3.15 -30.31 16.06
N LEU A 147 4.29 -29.65 15.80
CA LEU A 147 4.31 -28.27 15.32
C LEU A 147 3.77 -28.16 13.89
N ILE A 148 4.11 -29.11 13.00
CA ILE A 148 3.54 -29.20 11.65
C ILE A 148 2.01 -29.31 11.72
N ASN A 149 1.48 -30.16 12.59
CA ASN A 149 0.04 -30.33 12.77
C ASN A 149 -0.61 -29.02 13.23
N ARG A 150 -0.02 -28.33 14.21
CA ARG A 150 -0.52 -27.03 14.70
C ARG A 150 -0.50 -25.95 13.63
N ILE A 151 0.57 -25.90 12.82
CA ILE A 151 0.64 -24.98 11.66
C ILE A 151 -0.52 -25.26 10.70
N ASN A 152 -0.69 -26.53 10.32
CA ASN A 152 -1.68 -26.94 9.32
C ASN A 152 -3.12 -26.80 9.81
N HIS A 153 -3.37 -26.79 11.13
CA HIS A 153 -4.67 -26.51 11.75
C HIS A 153 -4.92 -25.00 11.98
N GLY A 154 -3.92 -24.16 11.78
CA GLY A 154 -4.06 -22.72 11.98
C GLY A 154 -3.96 -22.27 13.45
N ASP A 155 -3.31 -23.07 14.29
CA ASP A 155 -3.17 -22.79 15.74
C ASP A 155 -2.08 -21.77 16.06
N LEU A 156 -1.25 -21.41 15.06
CA LEU A 156 -0.16 -20.46 15.24
C LEU A 156 -0.51 -19.10 14.66
N ARG A 157 -0.01 -18.05 15.29
CA ARG A 157 -0.26 -16.67 14.92
C ARG A 157 0.89 -16.08 14.14
N TYR A 158 0.56 -15.44 13.01
CA TYR A 158 1.53 -14.84 12.09
C TYR A 158 1.24 -13.35 11.95
N ASN A 159 2.30 -12.53 11.86
CA ASN A 159 2.14 -11.14 11.51
C ASN A 159 2.42 -10.93 10.02
N LEU A 160 1.57 -10.16 9.35
CA LEU A 160 1.78 -9.75 7.97
C LEU A 160 2.32 -8.32 7.94
N LEU A 161 3.51 -8.15 7.38
CA LEU A 161 4.11 -6.85 7.14
C LEU A 161 3.93 -6.47 5.67
N ILE A 162 3.48 -5.25 5.43
CA ILE A 162 3.48 -4.65 4.10
C ILE A 162 4.58 -3.61 4.07
N LEU A 163 5.47 -3.72 3.07
CA LEU A 163 6.63 -2.86 2.92
C LEU A 163 6.51 -2.02 1.66
N ASP A 164 7.07 -0.83 1.68
CA ASP A 164 7.24 0.03 0.51
C ASP A 164 8.37 -0.44 -0.42
N LYS A 165 8.68 0.37 -1.42
CA LYS A 165 9.76 0.10 -2.40
C LYS A 165 11.16 0.05 -1.76
N GLU A 166 11.38 0.80 -0.68
CA GLU A 166 12.62 0.83 0.09
C GLU A 166 12.70 -0.29 1.14
N ARG A 167 11.68 -1.13 1.25
CA ARG A 167 11.52 -2.23 2.22
C ARG A 167 11.27 -1.76 3.64
N PHE A 168 10.77 -0.54 3.85
CA PHE A 168 10.29 -0.10 5.16
C PHE A 168 8.83 -0.53 5.38
N PRO A 169 8.50 -0.99 6.60
CA PRO A 169 7.12 -1.34 6.93
C PRO A 169 6.21 -0.11 6.87
N VAL A 170 5.17 -0.18 6.04
CA VAL A 170 4.10 0.83 5.95
C VAL A 170 2.85 0.39 6.71
N HIS A 171 2.70 -0.92 6.93
CA HIS A 171 1.65 -1.48 7.80
C HIS A 171 2.03 -2.86 8.34
N ILE A 172 1.53 -3.18 9.54
CA ILE A 172 1.68 -4.48 10.20
C ILE A 172 0.31 -4.96 10.67
N PHE A 173 -0.11 -6.12 10.16
CA PHE A 173 -1.25 -6.86 10.66
C PHE A 173 -0.75 -7.84 11.73
N ASN A 174 -0.97 -7.52 13.00
CA ASN A 174 -0.69 -8.44 14.07
C ASN A 174 -1.75 -9.55 14.06
N ASP A 175 -1.33 -10.82 14.07
CA ASP A 175 -2.21 -11.96 13.95
C ASP A 175 -3.11 -11.89 12.72
N VAL A 176 -2.52 -12.09 11.54
CA VAL A 176 -3.22 -11.96 10.25
C VAL A 176 -4.47 -12.85 10.15
N GLN A 177 -4.51 -13.96 10.89
CA GLN A 177 -5.67 -14.85 10.90
C GLN A 177 -6.90 -14.22 11.57
N TRP A 178 -6.70 -13.33 12.54
CA TRP A 178 -7.81 -12.61 13.18
C TRP A 178 -8.57 -11.75 12.17
N TYR A 179 -7.87 -11.17 11.19
CA TYR A 179 -8.46 -10.30 10.16
C TYR A 179 -9.35 -11.03 9.16
N GLN A 180 -9.27 -12.36 9.03
CA GLN A 180 -10.16 -13.16 8.16
C GLN A 180 -11.63 -13.06 8.57
N SER A 181 -11.89 -12.82 9.85
CA SER A 181 -13.26 -12.68 10.39
C SER A 181 -13.72 -11.23 10.46
N PHE A 182 -12.87 -10.29 10.04
CA PHE A 182 -13.20 -8.87 10.09
C PHE A 182 -14.25 -8.53 9.03
N ASP A 183 -15.43 -8.13 9.49
CA ASP A 183 -16.49 -7.60 8.63
C ASP A 183 -16.58 -6.08 8.83
N PRO A 184 -16.16 -5.27 7.85
CA PRO A 184 -16.18 -3.81 7.98
C PRO A 184 -17.59 -3.23 8.17
N ASN A 185 -18.65 -4.00 7.85
CA ASN A 185 -20.03 -3.58 7.98
C ASN A 185 -20.66 -3.93 9.34
N LYS A 186 -20.00 -4.82 10.08
CA LYS A 186 -20.46 -5.26 11.40
C LYS A 186 -19.80 -4.48 12.50
N GLY A 187 -19.55 -3.25 12.48
CA GLY A 187 -18.93 -2.48 13.54
C GLY A 187 -18.24 -3.32 14.64
N SER A 188 -17.08 -3.01 15.11
CA SER A 188 -16.46 -3.77 16.20
C SER A 188 -17.36 -3.71 17.44
N SER A 189 -18.08 -4.79 17.71
CA SER A 189 -18.63 -4.99 19.06
C SER A 189 -17.41 -5.19 19.98
N VAL A 190 -16.99 -4.13 20.63
CA VAL A 190 -16.11 -4.24 21.80
C VAL A 190 -16.86 -5.13 22.78
N ILE A 191 -16.42 -6.36 22.91
CA ILE A 191 -16.82 -7.18 24.06
C ILE A 191 -16.17 -6.47 25.25
N SER A 192 -16.91 -5.56 25.89
CA SER A 192 -16.57 -5.12 27.22
C SER A 192 -16.68 -6.37 28.08
N GLU A 193 -15.54 -6.91 28.50
CA GLU A 193 -15.48 -7.81 29.65
C GLU A 193 -15.91 -7.02 30.89
N ASP A 194 -17.20 -6.75 31.00
CA ASP A 194 -17.78 -6.22 32.22
C ASP A 194 -17.86 -7.34 33.21
N GLY A 195 -17.01 -7.16 34.22
CA GLY A 195 -16.85 -7.87 35.42
C GLY A 195 -18.11 -8.47 35.97
N GLY A 196 -18.05 -9.78 36.09
CA GLY A 196 -18.99 -10.53 36.92
C GLY A 196 -19.09 -9.93 38.32
N ALA A 197 -20.23 -9.32 38.60
CA ALA A 197 -20.57 -8.92 39.93
C ALA A 197 -20.59 -10.16 40.83
N ARG A 198 -19.67 -10.21 41.80
CA ARG A 198 -19.76 -11.14 42.92
C ARG A 198 -20.98 -10.76 43.76
N LYS A 199 -21.85 -11.71 43.94
CA LYS A 199 -22.71 -11.82 45.12
C LYS A 199 -22.25 -12.96 45.98
#